data_4b4244b8c65023b92edc4174c8c979d3
#
_entry.id   4b4244b8c65023b92edc4174c8c979d3
#
_cell.length_a   1.000
_cell.length_b   1.000
_cell.length_c   1.000
_cell.angle_alpha   90.00
_cell.angle_beta   90.00
_cell.angle_gamma   90.00
#
_symmetry.space_group_name_H-M   'P 1'
#
loop_
_entity.id
_entity.type
_entity.pdbx_description
1 polymer ?
#
loop_
_entity_poly.entity_id
_entity_poly.type
_entity_poly.pdbx_seq_one_letter_code
_entity_poly.pdbx_strand_id
1 'polypeptide(L)'
;AVNARIIAAFKTGGADAWFNADHQEFLGSDYQLDDYEVITDILDVWFDSGCTHAFVLESGKWPDHRSPAALYLEGSDQHRGWFQSSLLESCGTRGRAPYKAVLTHGMTLDKTGKKMSKTLGNTLDPQKIINVNGADILRLWAASVDFTEDHRIGDEILKGVTDSYRKLRNTFRYMLGGLSDFQESERVAVADMPELERYILHRLA
;
A
#
# COMPACT_ATOMS: atom_id res chain seq x y z
N ALA A 1 9.43 35.85 9.85
CA ALA A 1 9.90 35.80 11.25
C ALA A 1 8.99 34.86 12.08
N VAL A 2 7.68 35.13 12.24
CA VAL A 2 6.74 34.35 13.08
C VAL A 2 6.73 32.86 12.67
N ASN A 3 6.43 32.53 11.42
CA ASN A 3 6.37 31.16 10.92
C ASN A 3 7.68 30.36 11.16
N ALA A 4 8.84 31.02 11.08
CA ALA A 4 10.11 30.35 11.32
C ALA A 4 10.27 29.93 12.79
N ARG A 5 9.78 30.76 13.74
CA ARG A 5 9.77 30.42 15.17
C ARG A 5 8.82 29.28 15.47
N ILE A 6 7.60 29.32 14.90
CA ILE A 6 6.61 28.25 15.02
C ILE A 6 7.19 26.93 14.48
N ILE A 7 7.77 26.94 13.27
CA ILE A 7 8.39 25.74 12.65
C ILE A 7 9.52 25.20 13.53
N ALA A 8 10.34 26.06 14.12
CA ALA A 8 11.42 25.63 15.00
C ALA A 8 10.87 24.93 16.27
N ALA A 9 9.83 25.48 16.87
CA ALA A 9 9.17 24.88 18.02
C ALA A 9 8.55 23.53 17.69
N PHE A 10 7.87 23.40 16.54
CA PHE A 10 7.28 22.15 16.08
C PHE A 10 8.33 21.07 15.75
N LYS A 11 9.50 21.44 15.26
CA LYS A 11 10.60 20.48 15.03
C LYS A 11 11.10 19.84 16.33
N THR A 12 10.96 20.54 17.45
CA THR A 12 11.47 20.08 18.76
C THR A 12 10.35 19.41 19.58
N GLY A 13 9.17 20.01 19.61
CA GLY A 13 8.06 19.62 20.50
C GLY A 13 6.84 19.02 19.79
N GLY A 14 6.88 18.86 18.45
CA GLY A 14 5.72 18.41 17.70
C GLY A 14 4.58 19.43 17.72
N ALA A 15 3.37 18.99 17.36
CA ALA A 15 2.19 19.84 17.36
C ALA A 15 1.80 20.34 18.76
N ASP A 16 2.14 19.60 19.80
CA ASP A 16 1.87 19.98 21.20
C ASP A 16 2.57 21.29 21.59
N ALA A 17 3.64 21.66 20.89
CA ALA A 17 4.32 22.93 21.10
C ALA A 17 3.39 24.13 20.89
N TRP A 18 2.37 24.03 20.01
CA TRP A 18 1.38 25.09 19.83
C TRP A 18 0.51 25.29 21.06
N PHE A 19 0.09 24.23 21.70
CA PHE A 19 -0.84 24.28 22.82
C PHE A 19 -0.15 24.59 24.17
N ASN A 20 1.13 24.32 24.28
CA ASN A 20 1.90 24.47 25.52
C ASN A 20 2.82 25.71 25.55
N ALA A 21 2.97 26.44 24.42
CA ALA A 21 3.86 27.57 24.35
C ALA A 21 3.28 28.87 24.91
N ASP A 22 4.14 29.76 25.36
CA ASP A 22 3.80 31.17 25.41
C ASP A 22 3.80 31.73 23.96
N HIS A 23 2.60 32.04 23.46
CA HIS A 23 2.42 32.47 22.05
C HIS A 23 3.12 33.81 21.76
N GLN A 24 3.39 34.64 22.78
CA GLN A 24 4.19 35.84 22.60
C GLN A 24 5.60 35.54 22.07
N GLU A 25 6.18 34.38 22.44
CA GLU A 25 7.46 33.95 21.91
C GLU A 25 7.44 33.74 20.39
N PHE A 26 6.32 33.25 19.85
CA PHE A 26 6.15 33.11 18.39
C PHE A 26 6.03 34.45 17.68
N LEU A 27 5.35 35.41 18.30
CA LEU A 27 5.16 36.76 17.78
C LEU A 27 6.47 37.58 17.85
N GLY A 28 7.25 37.37 18.91
CA GLY A 28 8.50 38.13 19.17
C GLY A 28 8.20 39.56 19.58
N SER A 29 9.11 40.48 19.26
CA SER A 29 8.99 41.90 19.59
C SER A 29 8.15 42.71 18.57
N ASP A 30 7.87 42.12 17.40
CA ASP A 30 7.25 42.86 16.28
C ASP A 30 5.72 42.95 16.39
N TYR A 31 5.14 42.11 17.22
CA TYR A 31 3.68 41.99 17.39
C TYR A 31 3.35 41.74 18.86
N GLN A 32 2.17 42.22 19.28
CA GLN A 32 1.66 42.04 20.64
C GLN A 32 0.56 40.96 20.64
N LEU A 33 0.56 40.07 21.63
CA LEU A 33 -0.41 38.97 21.73
C LEU A 33 -1.85 39.49 21.84
N ASP A 34 -2.06 40.64 22.47
CA ASP A 34 -3.38 41.24 22.65
C ASP A 34 -4.04 41.67 21.32
N ASP A 35 -3.26 41.78 20.25
CA ASP A 35 -3.75 42.10 18.89
C ASP A 35 -4.20 40.88 18.11
N TYR A 36 -4.02 39.67 18.67
CA TYR A 36 -4.25 38.40 17.98
C TYR A 36 -5.06 37.42 18.83
N GLU A 37 -5.86 36.62 18.17
CA GLU A 37 -6.55 35.47 18.75
C GLU A 37 -5.78 34.18 18.42
N VAL A 38 -5.51 33.35 19.44
CA VAL A 38 -4.90 32.04 19.27
C VAL A 38 -5.97 31.05 18.86
N ILE A 39 -5.86 30.53 17.65
CA ILE A 39 -6.78 29.49 17.16
C ILE A 39 -6.22 28.12 17.51
N THR A 40 -7.04 27.32 18.20
CA THR A 40 -6.69 25.97 18.63
C THR A 40 -7.32 24.87 17.76
N ASP A 41 -8.00 25.25 16.69
CA ASP A 41 -8.53 24.32 15.72
C ASP A 41 -7.40 23.62 14.99
N ILE A 42 -7.57 22.31 14.78
CA ILE A 42 -6.66 21.49 13.98
C ILE A 42 -7.31 21.15 12.65
N LEU A 43 -6.49 21.05 11.62
CA LEU A 43 -6.95 20.61 10.31
C LEU A 43 -7.43 19.17 10.37
N ASP A 44 -8.41 18.84 9.54
CA ASP A 44 -8.86 17.46 9.35
C ASP A 44 -7.68 16.58 8.87
N VAL A 45 -7.63 15.35 9.34
CA VAL A 45 -6.56 14.40 9.00
C VAL A 45 -6.49 14.10 7.49
N TRP A 46 -7.59 14.27 6.77
CA TRP A 46 -7.58 14.13 5.31
C TRP A 46 -6.80 15.22 4.61
N PHE A 47 -6.70 16.41 5.21
CA PHE A 47 -5.81 17.47 4.72
C PHE A 47 -4.35 17.03 4.82
N ASP A 48 -3.93 16.50 5.97
CA ASP A 48 -2.57 15.99 6.14
C ASP A 48 -2.26 14.89 5.12
N SER A 49 -3.18 13.94 4.96
CA SER A 49 -3.06 12.87 3.97
C SER A 49 -3.01 13.41 2.54
N GLY A 50 -3.85 14.40 2.23
CA GLY A 50 -3.94 15.03 0.92
C GLY A 50 -2.65 15.70 0.50
N CYS A 51 -1.92 16.31 1.45
CA CYS A 51 -0.63 16.97 1.21
C CYS A 51 0.53 16.02 0.86
N THR A 52 0.32 14.70 0.80
CA THR A 52 1.37 13.70 0.48
C THR A 52 2.17 14.05 -0.77
N HIS A 53 1.53 14.61 -1.79
CA HIS A 53 2.20 15.05 -3.00
C HIS A 53 3.27 16.12 -2.73
N ALA A 54 3.06 16.99 -1.73
CA ALA A 54 3.99 18.04 -1.37
C ALA A 54 5.16 17.52 -0.51
N PHE A 55 4.86 16.85 0.61
CA PHE A 55 5.91 16.48 1.58
C PHE A 55 6.62 15.16 1.24
N VAL A 56 6.09 14.35 0.32
CA VAL A 56 6.76 13.16 -0.19
C VAL A 56 7.33 13.41 -1.58
N LEU A 57 6.46 13.62 -2.59
CA LEU A 57 6.90 13.63 -4.00
C LEU A 57 7.75 14.85 -4.35
N GLU A 58 7.44 16.02 -3.77
CA GLU A 58 8.13 17.29 -4.07
C GLU A 58 9.18 17.66 -3.01
N SER A 59 9.37 16.83 -1.99
CA SER A 59 10.26 17.15 -0.86
C SER A 59 11.76 17.16 -1.18
N GLY A 60 12.15 16.52 -2.28
CA GLY A 60 13.56 16.30 -2.64
C GLY A 60 14.30 15.28 -1.78
N LYS A 61 13.64 14.68 -0.78
CA LYS A 61 14.27 13.66 0.10
C LYS A 61 14.55 12.34 -0.64
N TRP A 62 13.80 12.06 -1.67
CA TRP A 62 13.92 10.83 -2.48
C TRP A 62 14.15 11.24 -3.94
N PRO A 63 15.37 11.12 -4.45
CA PRO A 63 15.77 11.67 -5.77
C PRO A 63 15.01 11.02 -6.94
N ASP A 64 14.53 9.78 -6.76
CA ASP A 64 13.79 9.05 -7.79
C ASP A 64 12.29 9.36 -7.80
N HIS A 65 11.78 10.07 -6.79
CA HIS A 65 10.39 10.46 -6.74
C HIS A 65 10.08 11.60 -7.71
N ARG A 66 8.92 11.52 -8.33
CA ARG A 66 8.46 12.51 -9.31
C ARG A 66 7.03 12.96 -9.00
N SER A 67 6.78 14.23 -9.19
CA SER A 67 5.44 14.82 -9.15
C SER A 67 5.00 15.21 -10.58
N PRO A 68 3.81 14.82 -11.04
CA PRO A 68 2.82 13.97 -10.38
C PRO A 68 3.26 12.50 -10.29
N ALA A 69 2.70 11.77 -9.32
CA ALA A 69 2.89 10.32 -9.20
C ALA A 69 2.43 9.60 -10.48
N ALA A 70 3.12 8.51 -10.84
CA ALA A 70 2.68 7.70 -11.96
C ALA A 70 1.32 7.04 -11.70
N LEU A 71 1.10 6.58 -10.46
CA LEU A 71 -0.09 5.85 -10.04
C LEU A 71 -0.39 6.13 -8.56
N TYR A 72 -1.67 6.42 -8.24
CA TYR A 72 -2.24 6.28 -6.91
C TYR A 72 -3.01 4.98 -6.85
N LEU A 73 -2.72 4.14 -5.85
CA LEU A 73 -3.28 2.81 -5.71
C LEU A 73 -3.80 2.61 -4.30
N GLU A 74 -5.11 2.44 -4.16
CA GLU A 74 -5.80 2.18 -2.89
C GLU A 74 -7.18 1.56 -3.14
N GLY A 75 -7.92 1.29 -2.06
CA GLY A 75 -9.29 0.81 -2.11
C GLY A 75 -10.28 1.83 -2.65
N SER A 76 -11.42 1.35 -3.09
CA SER A 76 -12.49 2.17 -3.67
C SER A 76 -13.08 3.21 -2.70
N ASP A 77 -12.94 3.03 -1.40
CA ASP A 77 -13.34 3.98 -0.37
C ASP A 77 -12.53 5.28 -0.42
N GLN A 78 -11.32 5.28 -1.00
CA GLN A 78 -10.48 6.45 -1.12
C GLN A 78 -10.94 7.46 -2.17
N HIS A 79 -11.95 7.17 -2.96
CA HIS A 79 -12.63 8.16 -3.79
C HIS A 79 -13.30 9.27 -2.96
N ARG A 80 -13.64 8.99 -1.69
CA ARG A 80 -14.11 9.96 -0.70
C ARG A 80 -13.15 10.13 0.47
N GLY A 81 -11.88 9.97 0.22
CA GLY A 81 -10.80 10.10 1.18
C GLY A 81 -9.56 10.66 0.52
N TRP A 82 -8.46 9.93 0.57
CA TRP A 82 -7.16 10.39 0.10
C TRP A 82 -7.11 10.83 -1.37
N PHE A 83 -7.76 10.12 -2.28
CA PHE A 83 -7.79 10.51 -3.69
C PHE A 83 -8.45 11.87 -3.88
N GLN A 84 -9.55 12.13 -3.17
CA GLN A 84 -10.30 13.37 -3.26
C GLN A 84 -9.52 14.54 -2.62
N SER A 85 -9.06 14.39 -1.38
CA SER A 85 -8.34 15.44 -0.67
C SER A 85 -7.08 15.84 -1.41
N SER A 86 -6.26 14.84 -1.83
CA SER A 86 -5.03 15.08 -2.57
C SER A 86 -5.28 15.76 -3.93
N LEU A 87 -6.35 15.38 -4.63
CA LEU A 87 -6.73 16.02 -5.89
C LEU A 87 -7.09 17.49 -5.69
N LEU A 88 -7.97 17.79 -4.74
CA LEU A 88 -8.43 19.15 -4.47
C LEU A 88 -7.28 20.06 -4.04
N GLU A 89 -6.44 19.60 -3.12
CA GLU A 89 -5.30 20.37 -2.62
C GLU A 89 -4.24 20.60 -3.71
N SER A 90 -3.93 19.59 -4.51
CA SER A 90 -2.99 19.75 -5.60
C SER A 90 -3.54 20.65 -6.71
N CYS A 91 -4.79 20.50 -7.07
CA CYS A 91 -5.42 21.40 -8.05
C CYS A 91 -5.47 22.84 -7.56
N GLY A 92 -5.82 23.06 -6.28
CA GLY A 92 -5.88 24.40 -5.69
C GLY A 92 -4.52 25.08 -5.55
N THR A 93 -3.45 24.32 -5.32
CA THR A 93 -2.12 24.86 -5.01
C THR A 93 -1.12 24.75 -6.17
N ARG A 94 -1.31 23.84 -7.13
CA ARG A 94 -0.42 23.57 -8.27
C ARG A 94 -1.11 23.61 -9.63
N GLY A 95 -2.43 23.77 -9.66
CA GLY A 95 -3.23 23.83 -10.90
C GLY A 95 -3.26 22.48 -11.67
N ARG A 96 -2.93 21.36 -11.02
CA ARG A 96 -2.87 20.03 -11.66
C ARG A 96 -3.16 18.91 -10.67
N ALA A 97 -3.59 17.73 -11.17
CA ALA A 97 -3.72 16.55 -10.38
C ALA A 97 -2.34 16.05 -9.85
N PRO A 98 -2.28 15.44 -8.65
CA PRO A 98 -1.04 14.95 -8.06
C PRO A 98 -0.61 13.59 -8.64
N TYR A 99 -1.42 12.98 -9.49
CA TYR A 99 -1.21 11.66 -10.11
C TYR A 99 -1.57 11.68 -11.60
N LYS A 100 -1.01 10.73 -12.34
CA LYS A 100 -1.32 10.50 -13.76
C LYS A 100 -2.46 9.49 -13.94
N ALA A 101 -2.55 8.52 -13.03
CA ALA A 101 -3.57 7.49 -13.04
C ALA A 101 -3.95 7.10 -11.60
N VAL A 102 -5.15 6.56 -11.46
CA VAL A 102 -5.66 5.96 -10.23
C VAL A 102 -6.03 4.52 -10.53
N LEU A 103 -5.61 3.59 -9.68
CA LEU A 103 -6.06 2.21 -9.69
C LEU A 103 -6.72 1.92 -8.36
N THR A 104 -7.97 1.47 -8.40
CA THR A 104 -8.71 1.07 -7.21
C THR A 104 -8.86 -0.43 -7.13
N HIS A 105 -8.67 -0.97 -5.94
CA HIS A 105 -8.95 -2.37 -5.66
C HIS A 105 -10.21 -2.51 -4.78
N GLY A 106 -10.81 -3.69 -4.81
CA GLY A 106 -11.90 -4.08 -3.93
C GLY A 106 -11.45 -4.26 -2.47
N MET A 107 -12.41 -4.55 -1.60
CA MET A 107 -12.17 -4.73 -0.18
C MET A 107 -11.99 -6.20 0.17
N THR A 108 -11.13 -6.45 1.16
CA THR A 108 -11.03 -7.79 1.75
C THR A 108 -12.14 -7.98 2.79
N LEU A 109 -13.00 -8.95 2.54
CA LEU A 109 -14.15 -9.29 3.37
C LEU A 109 -13.85 -10.53 4.21
N ASP A 110 -14.58 -10.69 5.31
CA ASP A 110 -14.53 -11.92 6.09
C ASP A 110 -15.16 -13.10 5.32
N LYS A 111 -15.09 -14.30 5.89
CA LYS A 111 -15.65 -15.53 5.30
C LYS A 111 -17.15 -15.43 4.98
N THR A 112 -17.89 -14.54 5.64
CA THR A 112 -19.33 -14.32 5.42
C THR A 112 -19.62 -13.21 4.42
N GLY A 113 -18.60 -12.52 3.91
CA GLY A 113 -18.74 -11.41 2.98
C GLY A 113 -19.01 -10.06 3.66
N LYS A 114 -18.69 -9.91 4.94
CA LYS A 114 -18.81 -8.65 5.65
C LYS A 114 -17.46 -7.93 5.71
N LYS A 115 -17.50 -6.60 5.65
CA LYS A 115 -16.32 -5.75 5.84
C LYS A 115 -15.72 -6.03 7.22
N MET A 116 -14.41 -6.26 7.26
CA MET A 116 -13.71 -6.46 8.52
C MET A 116 -13.59 -5.17 9.31
N SER A 117 -13.84 -5.22 10.61
CA SER A 117 -13.62 -4.11 11.53
C SER A 117 -13.23 -4.61 12.92
N LYS A 118 -12.44 -3.80 13.63
CA LYS A 118 -12.06 -4.09 15.01
C LYS A 118 -13.28 -4.18 15.92
N THR A 119 -14.27 -3.33 15.68
CA THR A 119 -15.53 -3.29 16.47
C THR A 119 -16.35 -4.56 16.30
N LEU A 120 -16.37 -5.15 15.11
CA LEU A 120 -17.08 -6.42 14.86
C LEU A 120 -16.26 -7.65 15.27
N GLY A 121 -14.98 -7.50 15.61
CA GLY A 121 -14.11 -8.59 16.00
C GLY A 121 -13.85 -9.63 14.89
N ASN A 122 -14.16 -9.31 13.63
CA ASN A 122 -14.03 -10.21 12.49
C ASN A 122 -12.76 -9.97 11.67
N THR A 123 -11.80 -9.24 12.24
CA THR A 123 -10.50 -8.99 11.58
C THR A 123 -9.62 -10.23 11.62
N LEU A 124 -8.98 -10.54 10.50
CA LEU A 124 -7.92 -11.55 10.42
C LEU A 124 -6.56 -10.86 10.59
N ASP A 125 -5.79 -11.36 11.56
CA ASP A 125 -4.43 -10.92 11.78
C ASP A 125 -3.49 -11.66 10.83
N PRO A 126 -2.84 -10.97 9.86
CA PRO A 126 -1.92 -11.61 8.91
C PRO A 126 -0.78 -12.34 9.61
N GLN A 127 -0.29 -11.82 10.75
CA GLN A 127 0.81 -12.44 11.47
C GLN A 127 0.43 -13.82 12.04
N LYS A 128 -0.81 -13.99 12.49
CA LYS A 128 -1.29 -15.31 12.93
C LYS A 128 -1.33 -16.31 11.78
N ILE A 129 -1.78 -15.89 10.60
CA ILE A 129 -1.78 -16.74 9.41
C ILE A 129 -0.36 -17.10 9.00
N ILE A 130 0.56 -16.14 8.99
CA ILE A 130 1.97 -16.36 8.65
C ILE A 130 2.62 -17.37 9.58
N ASN A 131 2.37 -17.27 10.88
CA ASN A 131 2.94 -18.16 11.88
C ASN A 131 2.42 -19.61 11.75
N VAL A 132 1.19 -19.81 11.26
CA VAL A 132 0.57 -21.13 11.11
C VAL A 132 0.81 -21.73 9.72
N ASN A 133 0.59 -20.94 8.68
CA ASN A 133 0.55 -21.42 7.29
C ASN A 133 1.79 -21.02 6.48
N GLY A 134 2.55 -20.02 6.94
CA GLY A 134 3.63 -19.42 6.19
C GLY A 134 3.19 -18.22 5.33
N ALA A 135 4.11 -17.29 5.07
CA ALA A 135 3.84 -16.08 4.32
C ALA A 135 3.43 -16.35 2.86
N ASP A 136 3.95 -17.42 2.26
CA ASP A 136 3.67 -17.75 0.86
C ASP A 136 2.21 -18.13 0.61
N ILE A 137 1.52 -18.62 1.63
CA ILE A 137 0.08 -18.92 1.52
C ILE A 137 -0.71 -17.63 1.34
N LEU A 138 -0.40 -16.57 2.11
CA LEU A 138 -1.03 -15.26 1.92
C LEU A 138 -0.67 -14.65 0.56
N ARG A 139 0.58 -14.77 0.13
CA ARG A 139 1.01 -14.28 -1.19
C ARG A 139 0.27 -14.98 -2.32
N LEU A 140 0.16 -16.31 -2.23
CA LEU A 140 -0.55 -17.10 -3.24
C LEU A 140 -2.04 -16.79 -3.25
N TRP A 141 -2.66 -16.60 -2.07
CA TRP A 141 -4.04 -16.14 -1.98
C TRP A 141 -4.22 -14.79 -2.66
N ALA A 142 -3.40 -13.80 -2.32
CA ALA A 142 -3.47 -12.47 -2.92
C ALA A 142 -3.26 -12.46 -4.44
N ALA A 143 -2.36 -13.32 -4.93
CA ALA A 143 -2.09 -13.48 -6.37
C ALA A 143 -3.20 -14.26 -7.11
N SER A 144 -4.06 -14.98 -6.40
CA SER A 144 -5.13 -15.81 -6.99
C SER A 144 -6.50 -15.15 -7.02
N VAL A 145 -6.66 -13.98 -6.39
CA VAL A 145 -7.92 -13.23 -6.37
C VAL A 145 -7.95 -12.15 -7.44
N ASP A 146 -9.13 -11.82 -7.94
CA ASP A 146 -9.32 -10.64 -8.76
C ASP A 146 -9.38 -9.41 -7.85
N PHE A 147 -8.33 -8.60 -7.86
CA PHE A 147 -8.22 -7.44 -7.00
C PHE A 147 -9.19 -6.31 -7.36
N THR A 148 -9.80 -6.33 -8.53
CA THR A 148 -10.79 -5.31 -8.94
C THR A 148 -12.13 -5.48 -8.25
N GLU A 149 -12.39 -6.67 -7.71
CA GLU A 149 -13.59 -7.01 -7.00
C GLU A 149 -13.35 -7.21 -5.50
N ASP A 150 -14.42 -7.14 -4.71
CA ASP A 150 -14.36 -7.53 -3.30
C ASP A 150 -14.08 -9.03 -3.18
N HIS A 151 -13.14 -9.41 -2.33
CA HIS A 151 -12.73 -10.80 -2.15
C HIS A 151 -12.74 -11.22 -0.69
N ARG A 152 -12.98 -12.51 -0.47
CA ARG A 152 -13.11 -13.08 0.88
C ARG A 152 -11.81 -13.76 1.31
N ILE A 153 -11.60 -13.75 2.62
CA ILE A 153 -10.56 -14.53 3.27
C ILE A 153 -11.13 -15.25 4.50
N GLY A 154 -10.63 -16.45 4.78
CA GLY A 154 -11.04 -17.26 5.92
C GLY A 154 -10.36 -18.62 5.89
N ASP A 155 -10.53 -19.42 6.96
CA ASP A 155 -9.81 -20.67 7.16
C ASP A 155 -10.00 -21.68 6.02
N GLU A 156 -11.23 -21.82 5.49
CA GLU A 156 -11.52 -22.75 4.40
C GLU A 156 -10.85 -22.31 3.08
N ILE A 157 -10.85 -21.01 2.80
CA ILE A 157 -10.20 -20.44 1.63
C ILE A 157 -8.68 -20.65 1.74
N LEU A 158 -8.09 -20.34 2.89
CA LEU A 158 -6.66 -20.52 3.14
C LEU A 158 -6.25 -22.00 3.09
N LYS A 159 -7.14 -22.92 3.52
CA LYS A 159 -6.92 -24.36 3.36
C LYS A 159 -6.84 -24.76 1.90
N GLY A 160 -7.78 -24.28 1.05
CA GLY A 160 -7.73 -24.51 -0.40
C GLY A 160 -6.46 -24.00 -1.06
N VAL A 161 -6.01 -22.80 -0.66
CA VAL A 161 -4.74 -22.23 -1.13
C VAL A 161 -3.55 -23.06 -0.66
N THR A 162 -3.57 -23.53 0.59
CA THR A 162 -2.53 -24.41 1.15
C THR A 162 -2.43 -25.74 0.38
N ASP A 163 -3.54 -26.33 0.01
CA ASP A 163 -3.56 -27.55 -0.78
C ASP A 163 -3.02 -27.33 -2.20
N SER A 164 -3.36 -26.20 -2.81
CA SER A 164 -2.79 -25.79 -4.10
C SER A 164 -1.26 -25.56 -4.01
N TYR A 165 -0.81 -24.87 -2.97
CA TYR A 165 0.61 -24.64 -2.71
C TYR A 165 1.38 -25.98 -2.53
N ARG A 166 0.81 -26.93 -1.80
CA ARG A 166 1.41 -28.27 -1.64
C ARG A 166 1.60 -29.00 -2.98
N LYS A 167 0.60 -28.91 -3.86
CA LYS A 167 0.70 -29.50 -5.22
C LYS A 167 1.83 -28.85 -6.01
N LEU A 168 1.89 -27.53 -6.04
CA LEU A 168 2.98 -26.78 -6.70
C LEU A 168 4.34 -27.17 -6.14
N ARG A 169 4.50 -27.17 -4.83
CA ARG A 169 5.75 -27.52 -4.16
C ARG A 169 6.18 -28.97 -4.43
N ASN A 170 5.24 -29.90 -4.41
CA ASN A 170 5.54 -31.30 -4.73
C ASN A 170 5.94 -31.49 -6.19
N THR A 171 5.32 -30.76 -7.11
CA THR A 171 5.70 -30.76 -8.53
C THR A 171 7.12 -30.24 -8.73
N PHE A 172 7.46 -29.10 -8.11
CA PHE A 172 8.83 -28.59 -8.13
C PHE A 172 9.85 -29.58 -7.54
N ARG A 173 9.48 -30.19 -6.41
CA ARG A 173 10.36 -31.22 -5.79
C ARG A 173 10.58 -32.38 -6.72
N TYR A 174 9.54 -32.85 -7.41
CA TYR A 174 9.65 -33.94 -8.38
C TYR A 174 10.55 -33.53 -9.55
N MET A 175 10.33 -32.35 -10.14
CA MET A 175 11.13 -31.84 -11.24
C MET A 175 12.60 -31.66 -10.83
N LEU A 176 12.87 -31.07 -9.67
CA LEU A 176 14.25 -30.92 -9.15
C LEU A 176 14.93 -32.28 -8.89
N GLY A 177 14.17 -33.26 -8.42
CA GLY A 177 14.68 -34.61 -8.26
C GLY A 177 15.03 -35.29 -9.60
N GLY A 178 14.17 -35.12 -10.61
CA GLY A 178 14.41 -35.63 -11.95
C GLY A 178 15.54 -34.93 -12.70
N LEU A 179 15.87 -33.71 -12.31
CA LEU A 179 16.93 -32.90 -12.95
C LEU A 179 18.22 -32.84 -12.13
N SER A 180 18.35 -33.63 -11.06
CA SER A 180 19.46 -33.51 -10.10
C SER A 180 20.84 -33.74 -10.73
N ASP A 181 20.92 -34.57 -11.76
CA ASP A 181 22.13 -34.94 -12.49
C ASP A 181 22.11 -34.50 -13.98
N PHE A 182 21.09 -33.71 -14.37
CA PHE A 182 20.94 -33.22 -15.73
C PHE A 182 22.17 -32.44 -16.20
N GLN A 183 22.63 -32.75 -17.41
CA GLN A 183 23.68 -32.02 -18.12
C GLN A 183 23.10 -31.33 -19.34
N GLU A 184 23.60 -30.12 -19.67
CA GLU A 184 23.12 -29.36 -20.82
C GLU A 184 23.25 -30.11 -22.16
N SER A 185 24.22 -31.05 -22.25
CA SER A 185 24.39 -31.94 -23.40
C SER A 185 23.25 -32.92 -23.61
N GLU A 186 22.41 -33.14 -22.60
CA GLU A 186 21.22 -34.02 -22.65
C GLU A 186 19.98 -33.29 -23.11
N ARG A 187 20.08 -31.97 -23.30
CA ARG A 187 18.96 -31.17 -23.77
C ARG A 187 18.53 -31.59 -25.19
N VAL A 188 17.27 -31.95 -25.31
CA VAL A 188 16.64 -32.29 -26.60
C VAL A 188 16.09 -31.01 -27.25
N ALA A 189 16.39 -30.81 -28.54
CA ALA A 189 15.80 -29.72 -29.29
C ALA A 189 14.28 -29.92 -29.46
N VAL A 190 13.51 -28.85 -29.50
CA VAL A 190 12.03 -28.95 -29.55
C VAL A 190 11.55 -29.77 -30.75
N ALA A 191 12.26 -29.68 -31.89
CA ALA A 191 11.92 -30.45 -33.09
C ALA A 191 12.06 -31.97 -32.91
N ASP A 192 12.96 -32.37 -32.03
CA ASP A 192 13.32 -33.80 -31.79
C ASP A 192 12.58 -34.37 -30.56
N MET A 193 11.81 -33.54 -29.87
CA MET A 193 10.99 -33.98 -28.74
C MET A 193 9.82 -34.86 -29.18
N PRO A 194 9.41 -35.86 -28.35
CA PRO A 194 8.19 -36.60 -28.57
C PRO A 194 6.96 -35.67 -28.65
N GLU A 195 5.87 -36.17 -29.21
CA GLU A 195 4.66 -35.38 -29.50
C GLU A 195 4.04 -34.76 -28.24
N LEU A 196 4.01 -35.51 -27.13
CA LEU A 196 3.43 -35.07 -25.88
C LEU A 196 4.18 -33.85 -25.30
N GLU A 197 5.51 -33.92 -25.29
CA GLU A 197 6.37 -32.83 -24.79
C GLU A 197 6.23 -31.58 -25.66
N ARG A 198 6.20 -31.72 -26.98
CA ARG A 198 5.92 -30.61 -27.88
C ARG A 198 4.54 -30.01 -27.67
N TYR A 199 3.52 -30.84 -27.45
CA TYR A 199 2.17 -30.37 -27.15
C TYR A 199 2.12 -29.57 -25.86
N ILE A 200 2.79 -30.06 -24.79
CA ILE A 200 2.83 -29.33 -23.50
C ILE A 200 3.55 -27.99 -23.65
N LEU A 201 4.67 -27.94 -24.35
CA LEU A 201 5.35 -26.68 -24.62
C LEU A 201 4.48 -25.69 -25.41
N HIS A 202 3.73 -26.17 -26.40
CA HIS A 202 2.77 -25.35 -27.15
C HIS A 202 1.66 -24.81 -26.25
N ARG A 203 1.24 -25.56 -25.23
CA ARG A 203 0.20 -25.14 -24.26
C ARG A 203 0.71 -24.10 -23.26
N LEU A 204 2.02 -24.03 -23.05
CA LEU A 204 2.68 -23.08 -22.12
C LEU A 204 3.08 -21.77 -22.81
N ALA A 205 3.18 -21.76 -24.12
CA ALA A 205 3.47 -20.57 -24.92
C ALA A 205 2.23 -19.70 -25.15
#